data_073dcdb83e9689ef4b4786b6d3a6b737
#
_entry.id   073dcdb83e9689ef4b4786b6d3a6b737
#
_cell.length_a   1.000
_cell.length_b   1.000
_cell.length_c   1.000
_cell.angle_alpha   90.00
_cell.angle_beta   90.00
_cell.angle_gamma   90.00
#
_symmetry.space_group_name_H-M   'P 1'
#
loop_
_entity.id
_entity.type
_entity.pdbx_description
1 polymer ?
#
loop_
_entity_poly.entity_id
_entity_poly.type
_entity_poly.pdbx_seq_one_letter_code
_entity_poly.pdbx_strand_id
1 'polypeptide(L)'
;EAYRTNRVIVSIMQDVLEANDLPRAAIQLVEVLDREAVSVLLQQRRYIDVVIPRGGAGLIQRVVRDSMIPVIETGSGVCHTYVDAEANIDMAVDIAVNAKVQRPSVCNSMETLLVHKSIAPKFLLALDSKLETHHVTIHGTPDVLQIVKGIAVDEHSFSTEYNDLDLNVAIVSSVDEAISHINQYTTHHSEAIVTDNMKTAQHFMNLIDCST
;
A
#
# COMPACT_ATOMS: atom_id res chain seq x y z
N GLU A 1 4.68 21.90 -6.47
CA GLU A 1 4.32 22.37 -5.11
C GLU A 1 5.56 22.72 -4.29
N ALA A 2 6.58 21.89 -4.19
CA ALA A 2 7.78 22.14 -3.39
C ALA A 2 8.98 22.68 -4.21
N TYR A 3 8.73 23.46 -5.25
CA TYR A 3 9.75 23.87 -6.21
C TYR A 3 10.97 24.54 -5.56
N ARG A 4 10.76 25.49 -4.65
CA ARG A 4 11.86 26.20 -3.95
C ARG A 4 12.68 25.24 -3.10
N THR A 5 12.02 24.33 -2.39
CA THR A 5 12.68 23.28 -1.59
C THR A 5 13.48 22.34 -2.47
N ASN A 6 12.92 21.88 -3.59
CA ASN A 6 13.59 21.00 -4.53
C ASN A 6 14.84 21.65 -5.14
N ARG A 7 14.79 22.94 -5.48
CA ARG A 7 15.98 23.68 -5.94
C ARG A 7 17.11 23.70 -4.92
N VAL A 8 16.77 23.97 -3.66
CA VAL A 8 17.77 24.00 -2.57
C VAL A 8 18.38 22.61 -2.37
N ILE A 9 17.53 21.56 -2.30
CA ILE A 9 18.01 20.19 -2.14
C ILE A 9 18.93 19.78 -3.30
N VAL A 10 18.52 20.02 -4.55
CA VAL A 10 19.34 19.70 -5.72
C VAL A 10 20.64 20.47 -5.74
N SER A 11 20.65 21.76 -5.37
CA SER A 11 21.88 22.55 -5.24
C SER A 11 22.85 21.95 -4.22
N ILE A 12 22.36 21.57 -3.04
CA ILE A 12 23.18 20.91 -2.00
C ILE A 12 23.75 19.58 -2.52
N MET A 13 22.93 18.75 -3.17
CA MET A 13 23.37 17.49 -3.74
C MET A 13 24.45 17.70 -4.80
N GLN A 14 24.31 18.71 -5.66
CA GLN A 14 25.29 19.08 -6.68
C GLN A 14 26.61 19.56 -6.07
N ASP A 15 26.56 20.35 -4.99
CA ASP A 15 27.76 20.81 -4.29
C ASP A 15 28.53 19.64 -3.63
N VAL A 16 27.79 18.65 -3.09
CA VAL A 16 28.38 17.41 -2.55
C VAL A 16 29.02 16.57 -3.66
N LEU A 17 28.39 16.44 -4.83
CA LEU A 17 28.96 15.73 -5.96
C LEU A 17 30.28 16.36 -6.39
N GLU A 18 30.30 17.67 -6.55
CA GLU A 18 31.49 18.44 -6.96
C GLU A 18 32.66 18.31 -5.93
N ALA A 19 32.32 18.38 -4.63
CA ALA A 19 33.30 18.18 -3.56
C ALA A 19 33.91 16.76 -3.49
N ASN A 20 33.27 15.78 -4.19
CA ASN A 20 33.75 14.40 -4.29
C ASN A 20 34.24 14.05 -5.72
N ASP A 21 34.64 15.02 -6.51
CA ASP A 21 35.11 14.85 -7.90
C ASP A 21 34.12 14.15 -8.84
N LEU A 22 32.80 14.28 -8.58
CA LEU A 22 31.75 13.77 -9.43
C LEU A 22 31.10 14.88 -10.26
N PRO A 23 30.60 14.58 -11.45
CA PRO A 23 29.97 15.59 -12.30
C PRO A 23 28.75 16.21 -11.61
N ARG A 24 28.73 17.54 -11.48
CA ARG A 24 27.58 18.28 -10.96
C ARG A 24 26.28 17.97 -11.71
N ALA A 25 26.37 17.71 -13.01
CA ALA A 25 25.25 17.38 -13.88
C ALA A 25 24.68 15.96 -13.67
N ALA A 26 25.27 15.12 -12.78
CA ALA A 26 24.71 13.80 -12.45
C ALA A 26 23.33 13.88 -11.77
N ILE A 27 23.02 15.03 -11.13
CA ILE A 27 21.70 15.33 -10.56
C ILE A 27 21.22 16.65 -11.17
N GLN A 28 20.01 16.64 -11.74
CA GLN A 28 19.43 17.80 -12.39
C GLN A 28 17.98 18.01 -11.95
N LEU A 29 17.51 19.24 -12.02
CA LEU A 29 16.13 19.63 -11.81
C LEU A 29 15.59 20.27 -13.08
N VAL A 30 14.42 19.81 -13.53
CA VAL A 30 13.67 20.50 -14.59
C VAL A 30 13.00 21.71 -13.97
N GLU A 31 13.45 22.91 -14.34
CA GLU A 31 12.96 24.17 -13.75
C GLU A 31 11.66 24.67 -14.36
N VAL A 32 11.19 24.05 -15.44
CA VAL A 32 9.92 24.39 -16.09
C VAL A 32 8.78 23.85 -15.27
N LEU A 33 7.88 24.73 -14.81
CA LEU A 33 6.73 24.38 -13.96
C LEU A 33 5.48 24.01 -14.75
N ASP A 34 5.51 24.19 -16.08
CA ASP A 34 4.39 23.83 -16.95
C ASP A 34 4.23 22.31 -16.99
N ARG A 35 2.98 21.85 -16.83
CA ARG A 35 2.63 20.43 -16.93
C ARG A 35 2.87 19.84 -18.33
N GLU A 36 2.92 20.67 -19.35
CA GLU A 36 3.24 20.27 -20.72
C GLU A 36 4.69 19.76 -20.81
N ALA A 37 5.61 20.27 -19.99
CA ALA A 37 6.98 19.79 -19.92
C ALA A 37 7.08 18.29 -19.62
N VAL A 38 6.16 17.74 -18.81
CA VAL A 38 6.08 16.30 -18.55
C VAL A 38 5.80 15.54 -19.85
N SER A 39 4.85 15.98 -20.65
CA SER A 39 4.52 15.34 -21.93
C SER A 39 5.70 15.36 -22.90
N VAL A 40 6.47 16.44 -22.92
CA VAL A 40 7.69 16.54 -23.74
C VAL A 40 8.76 15.57 -23.24
N LEU A 41 8.99 15.49 -21.91
CA LEU A 41 9.96 14.57 -21.32
C LEU A 41 9.66 13.11 -21.65
N LEU A 42 8.38 12.71 -21.57
CA LEU A 42 7.95 11.32 -21.83
C LEU A 42 8.22 10.86 -23.28
N GLN A 43 8.55 11.77 -24.20
CA GLN A 43 8.89 11.47 -25.59
C GLN A 43 10.41 11.43 -25.83
N GLN A 44 11.25 11.71 -24.83
CA GLN A 44 12.70 11.92 -25.01
C GLN A 44 13.52 10.62 -24.91
N ARG A 45 13.14 9.56 -25.62
CA ARG A 45 13.84 8.25 -25.64
C ARG A 45 15.34 8.33 -25.95
N ARG A 46 15.79 9.40 -26.61
CA ARG A 46 17.21 9.59 -26.91
C ARG A 46 18.04 9.97 -25.69
N TYR A 47 17.39 10.56 -24.67
CA TYR A 47 18.08 11.18 -23.53
C TYR A 47 17.67 10.58 -22.19
N ILE A 48 16.57 9.83 -22.14
CA ILE A 48 16.01 9.25 -20.92
C ILE A 48 15.80 7.75 -21.14
N ASP A 49 16.40 6.94 -20.32
CA ASP A 49 16.34 5.48 -20.38
C ASP A 49 15.13 4.91 -19.62
N VAL A 50 14.74 5.54 -18.52
CA VAL A 50 13.62 5.09 -17.67
C VAL A 50 12.93 6.26 -16.99
N VAL A 51 11.62 6.14 -16.79
CA VAL A 51 10.80 7.08 -16.01
C VAL A 51 10.27 6.37 -14.78
N ILE A 52 10.43 7.02 -13.62
CA ILE A 52 9.88 6.54 -12.34
C ILE A 52 8.91 7.62 -11.84
N PRO A 53 7.60 7.52 -12.14
CA PRO A 53 6.64 8.54 -11.74
C PRO A 53 6.38 8.48 -10.24
N ARG A 54 6.18 9.64 -9.63
CA ARG A 54 5.72 9.81 -8.26
C ARG A 54 4.59 10.82 -8.22
N GLY A 55 3.46 10.44 -7.62
CA GLY A 55 2.27 11.28 -7.53
C GLY A 55 1.00 10.45 -7.37
N GLY A 56 -0.15 11.08 -7.49
CA GLY A 56 -1.44 10.40 -7.42
C GLY A 56 -1.70 9.49 -8.63
N ALA A 57 -2.61 8.53 -8.49
CA ALA A 57 -2.93 7.50 -9.47
C ALA A 57 -3.17 8.04 -10.89
N GLY A 58 -3.88 9.18 -11.02
CA GLY A 58 -4.14 9.80 -12.32
C GLY A 58 -2.88 10.28 -13.05
N LEU A 59 -1.85 10.76 -12.32
CA LEU A 59 -0.56 11.11 -12.92
C LEU A 59 0.19 9.85 -13.37
N ILE A 60 0.24 8.84 -12.53
CA ILE A 60 0.94 7.58 -12.82
C ILE A 60 0.32 6.93 -14.04
N GLN A 61 -1.00 6.76 -14.08
CA GLN A 61 -1.72 6.21 -15.24
C GLN A 61 -1.46 7.00 -16.52
N ARG A 62 -1.43 8.34 -16.44
CA ARG A 62 -1.09 9.19 -17.60
C ARG A 62 0.33 8.92 -18.08
N VAL A 63 1.31 8.83 -17.17
CA VAL A 63 2.71 8.57 -17.53
C VAL A 63 2.85 7.20 -18.19
N VAL A 64 2.23 6.16 -17.62
CA VAL A 64 2.25 4.80 -18.19
C VAL A 64 1.64 4.76 -19.59
N ARG A 65 0.50 5.44 -19.80
CA ARG A 65 -0.19 5.46 -21.08
C ARG A 65 0.55 6.27 -22.14
N ASP A 66 1.10 7.43 -21.77
CA ASP A 66 1.59 8.43 -22.73
C ASP A 66 3.11 8.35 -22.95
N SER A 67 3.85 7.57 -22.13
CA SER A 67 5.31 7.47 -22.23
C SER A 67 5.76 6.60 -23.40
N MET A 68 6.74 7.09 -24.14
CA MET A 68 7.51 6.32 -25.11
C MET A 68 8.81 5.72 -24.52
N ILE A 69 9.02 5.93 -23.23
CA ILE A 69 10.17 5.50 -22.46
C ILE A 69 9.69 4.42 -21.48
N PRO A 70 10.48 3.37 -21.17
CA PRO A 70 10.14 2.41 -20.12
C PRO A 70 9.77 3.11 -18.81
N VAL A 71 8.66 2.68 -18.19
CA VAL A 71 8.15 3.23 -16.94
C VAL A 71 8.25 2.18 -15.85
N ILE A 72 8.86 2.56 -14.72
CA ILE A 72 8.79 1.78 -13.47
C ILE A 72 7.78 2.50 -12.58
N GLU A 73 6.54 2.02 -12.59
CA GLU A 73 5.51 2.60 -11.76
C GLU A 73 5.48 1.99 -10.36
N THR A 74 5.07 2.81 -9.39
CA THR A 74 4.65 2.33 -8.08
C THR A 74 3.14 2.49 -8.02
N GLY A 75 2.43 1.38 -7.93
CA GLY A 75 0.96 1.38 -7.82
C GLY A 75 0.46 2.02 -6.52
N SER A 76 -0.84 2.20 -6.43
CA SER A 76 -1.53 2.40 -5.15
C SER A 76 -1.37 1.16 -4.27
N GLY A 77 -1.44 1.32 -2.95
CA GLY A 77 -1.25 0.23 -1.99
C GLY A 77 -2.57 -0.23 -1.36
N VAL A 78 -3.40 -1.01 -2.09
CA VAL A 78 -4.50 -1.75 -1.44
C VAL A 78 -3.92 -3.04 -0.88
N CYS A 79 -3.37 -2.96 0.33
CA CYS A 79 -2.65 -4.05 0.99
C CYS A 79 -3.54 -4.79 1.97
N HIS A 80 -3.38 -6.12 2.03
CA HIS A 80 -4.16 -6.99 2.90
C HIS A 80 -3.28 -7.67 3.94
N THR A 81 -3.91 -7.96 5.08
CA THR A 81 -3.36 -8.90 6.06
C THR A 81 -4.41 -9.97 6.34
N TYR A 82 -4.04 -11.24 6.19
CA TYR A 82 -4.87 -12.36 6.56
C TYR A 82 -4.42 -12.96 7.89
N VAL A 83 -5.35 -13.09 8.83
CA VAL A 83 -5.14 -13.76 10.12
C VAL A 83 -5.77 -15.13 10.07
N ASP A 84 -4.92 -16.15 10.06
CA ASP A 84 -5.31 -17.56 9.89
C ASP A 84 -5.88 -18.18 11.18
N ALA A 85 -6.55 -19.32 11.02
CA ALA A 85 -7.09 -20.11 12.14
C ALA A 85 -6.05 -20.47 13.20
N GLU A 86 -4.81 -20.71 12.78
CA GLU A 86 -3.69 -21.11 13.65
C GLU A 86 -2.78 -19.93 14.01
N ALA A 87 -3.27 -18.70 13.94
CA ALA A 87 -2.51 -17.52 14.35
C ALA A 87 -2.46 -17.38 15.89
N ASN A 88 -1.32 -16.94 16.40
CA ASN A 88 -1.26 -16.42 17.77
C ASN A 88 -2.03 -15.11 17.84
N ILE A 89 -3.13 -15.07 18.59
CA ILE A 89 -4.06 -13.95 18.61
C ILE A 89 -3.42 -12.67 19.12
N ASP A 90 -2.63 -12.71 20.19
CA ASP A 90 -2.02 -11.52 20.78
C ASP A 90 -1.01 -10.90 19.82
N MET A 91 -0.17 -11.72 19.19
CA MET A 91 0.77 -11.29 18.15
C MET A 91 0.03 -10.73 16.93
N ALA A 92 -1.03 -11.40 16.48
CA ALA A 92 -1.80 -10.96 15.30
C ALA A 92 -2.49 -9.61 15.55
N VAL A 93 -2.99 -9.35 16.76
CA VAL A 93 -3.57 -8.06 17.16
C VAL A 93 -2.49 -6.97 17.10
N ASP A 94 -1.30 -7.21 17.65
CA ASP A 94 -0.21 -6.23 17.64
C ASP A 94 0.27 -5.93 16.21
N ILE A 95 0.36 -6.95 15.34
CA ILE A 95 0.68 -6.80 13.92
C ILE A 95 -0.38 -5.97 13.21
N ALA A 96 -1.67 -6.30 13.39
CA ALA A 96 -2.78 -5.61 12.71
C ALA A 96 -2.86 -4.13 13.13
N VAL A 97 -2.72 -3.83 14.42
CA VAL A 97 -2.67 -2.45 14.91
C VAL A 97 -1.50 -1.70 14.28
N ASN A 98 -0.29 -2.27 14.35
CA ASN A 98 0.90 -1.61 13.80
C ASN A 98 0.77 -1.40 12.29
N ALA A 99 0.30 -2.39 11.54
CA ALA A 99 0.16 -2.33 10.08
C ALA A 99 -0.79 -1.21 9.61
N LYS A 100 -1.78 -0.82 10.43
CA LYS A 100 -2.69 0.28 10.11
C LYS A 100 -2.28 1.61 10.72
N VAL A 101 -1.83 1.61 11.98
CA VAL A 101 -1.75 2.84 12.78
C VAL A 101 -0.41 3.54 12.66
N GLN A 102 0.69 2.80 12.46
CA GLN A 102 2.03 3.37 12.45
C GLN A 102 2.18 4.51 11.44
N ARG A 103 1.63 4.34 10.24
CA ARG A 103 1.71 5.32 9.16
C ARG A 103 0.62 5.07 8.11
N PRO A 104 -0.62 5.51 8.34
CA PRO A 104 -1.77 5.10 7.53
C PRO A 104 -1.70 5.54 6.06
N SER A 105 -0.92 6.59 5.75
CA SER A 105 -0.79 7.13 4.39
C SER A 105 0.42 6.57 3.60
N VAL A 106 1.07 5.52 4.09
CA VAL A 106 2.16 4.87 3.36
C VAL A 106 1.62 3.73 2.50
N CYS A 107 2.22 3.51 1.33
CA CYS A 107 1.74 2.57 0.31
C CYS A 107 1.65 1.10 0.74
N ASN A 108 2.31 0.69 1.84
CA ASN A 108 2.20 -0.65 2.43
C ASN A 108 1.38 -0.67 3.73
N SER A 109 0.63 0.39 4.03
CA SER A 109 -0.33 0.37 5.13
C SER A 109 -1.43 -0.64 4.83
N MET A 110 -1.88 -1.35 5.87
CA MET A 110 -2.98 -2.29 5.72
C MET A 110 -4.29 -1.54 5.45
N GLU A 111 -4.94 -1.85 4.33
CA GLU A 111 -6.25 -1.31 3.95
C GLU A 111 -7.37 -2.32 4.18
N THR A 112 -7.06 -3.61 4.12
CA THR A 112 -8.02 -4.69 4.36
C THR A 112 -7.43 -5.76 5.29
N LEU A 113 -8.22 -6.13 6.29
CA LEU A 113 -7.95 -7.21 7.23
C LEU A 113 -8.94 -8.36 6.99
N LEU A 114 -8.41 -9.53 6.66
CA LEU A 114 -9.17 -10.77 6.52
C LEU A 114 -8.93 -11.64 7.74
N VAL A 115 -9.99 -12.17 8.34
CA VAL A 115 -9.90 -12.96 9.56
C VAL A 115 -10.57 -14.31 9.38
N HIS A 116 -9.89 -15.40 9.72
CA HIS A 116 -10.48 -16.73 9.67
C HIS A 116 -11.65 -16.85 10.65
N LYS A 117 -12.77 -17.39 10.21
CA LYS A 117 -14.04 -17.48 10.98
C LYS A 117 -13.92 -18.12 12.34
N SER A 118 -13.01 -19.11 12.52
CA SER A 118 -12.86 -19.84 13.79
C SER A 118 -12.31 -19.00 14.92
N ILE A 119 -11.53 -17.95 14.62
CA ILE A 119 -10.91 -17.06 15.60
C ILE A 119 -11.52 -15.66 15.62
N ALA A 120 -12.34 -15.33 14.61
CA ALA A 120 -12.87 -13.98 14.40
C ALA A 120 -13.53 -13.37 15.65
N PRO A 121 -14.41 -14.04 16.41
CA PRO A 121 -15.03 -13.40 17.57
C PRO A 121 -14.03 -12.99 18.64
N LYS A 122 -13.05 -13.84 18.95
CA LYS A 122 -12.03 -13.55 19.96
C LYS A 122 -11.05 -12.50 19.48
N PHE A 123 -10.58 -12.63 18.24
CA PHE A 123 -9.59 -11.73 17.63
C PHE A 123 -10.18 -10.32 17.45
N LEU A 124 -11.37 -10.19 16.86
CA LEU A 124 -11.98 -8.90 16.56
C LEU A 124 -12.31 -8.11 17.83
N LEU A 125 -12.78 -8.76 18.90
CA LEU A 125 -13.01 -8.07 20.18
C LEU A 125 -11.72 -7.56 20.81
N ALA A 126 -10.62 -8.31 20.72
CA ALA A 126 -9.32 -7.88 21.22
C ALA A 126 -8.73 -6.75 20.35
N LEU A 127 -8.92 -6.80 19.04
CA LEU A 127 -8.46 -5.79 18.11
C LEU A 127 -9.23 -4.48 18.27
N ASP A 128 -10.57 -4.53 18.34
CA ASP A 128 -11.47 -3.37 18.42
C ASP A 128 -11.10 -2.44 19.58
N SER A 129 -10.84 -3.01 20.75
CA SER A 129 -10.43 -2.24 21.93
C SER A 129 -9.13 -1.46 21.73
N LYS A 130 -8.20 -1.96 20.91
CA LYS A 130 -6.95 -1.26 20.57
C LYS A 130 -7.13 -0.26 19.46
N LEU A 131 -7.90 -0.60 18.41
CA LEU A 131 -8.18 0.31 17.28
C LEU A 131 -8.98 1.54 17.74
N GLU A 132 -9.92 1.38 18.69
CA GLU A 132 -10.69 2.50 19.26
C GLU A 132 -9.76 3.56 19.89
N THR A 133 -8.69 3.16 20.59
CA THR A 133 -7.72 4.10 21.19
C THR A 133 -6.94 4.90 20.15
N HIS A 134 -6.88 4.40 18.92
CA HIS A 134 -6.21 5.05 17.78
C HIS A 134 -7.18 5.71 16.80
N HIS A 135 -8.48 5.74 17.13
CA HIS A 135 -9.53 6.35 16.31
C HIS A 135 -9.65 5.74 14.90
N VAL A 136 -9.37 4.44 14.76
CA VAL A 136 -9.52 3.73 13.49
C VAL A 136 -11.01 3.41 13.27
N THR A 137 -11.53 3.78 12.11
CA THR A 137 -12.89 3.43 11.67
C THR A 137 -12.87 2.05 11.00
N ILE A 138 -13.67 1.10 11.50
CA ILE A 138 -13.84 -0.20 10.88
C ILE A 138 -14.94 -0.14 9.84
N HIS A 139 -14.65 -0.56 8.60
CA HIS A 139 -15.60 -0.86 7.55
C HIS A 139 -15.75 -2.37 7.47
N GLY A 140 -16.87 -2.90 8.02
CA GLY A 140 -17.07 -4.33 8.22
C GLY A 140 -18.12 -4.95 7.31
N THR A 141 -17.89 -6.23 6.95
CA THR A 141 -18.96 -7.08 6.40
C THR A 141 -20.05 -7.30 7.46
N PRO A 142 -21.27 -7.73 7.07
CA PRO A 142 -22.38 -7.88 8.01
C PRO A 142 -22.09 -8.80 9.21
N ASP A 143 -21.29 -9.84 9.03
CA ASP A 143 -20.85 -10.75 10.07
C ASP A 143 -19.82 -10.13 11.02
N VAL A 144 -18.92 -9.28 10.53
CA VAL A 144 -18.00 -8.46 11.34
C VAL A 144 -18.79 -7.50 12.24
N LEU A 145 -19.80 -6.82 11.66
CA LEU A 145 -20.64 -5.85 12.39
C LEU A 145 -21.57 -6.46 13.44
N GLN A 146 -21.71 -7.79 13.46
CA GLN A 146 -22.33 -8.49 14.57
C GLN A 146 -21.40 -8.62 15.79
N ILE A 147 -20.09 -8.45 15.60
CA ILE A 147 -19.08 -8.63 16.65
C ILE A 147 -18.56 -7.28 17.16
N VAL A 148 -18.27 -6.35 16.25
CA VAL A 148 -17.69 -5.04 16.55
C VAL A 148 -18.49 -3.90 15.90
N LYS A 149 -18.31 -2.69 16.41
CA LYS A 149 -18.95 -1.49 15.81
C LYS A 149 -18.19 -1.02 14.58
N GLY A 150 -18.91 -0.52 13.60
CA GLY A 150 -18.30 0.00 12.38
C GLY A 150 -19.33 0.49 11.37
N ILE A 151 -18.85 0.76 10.17
CA ILE A 151 -19.63 1.15 8.99
C ILE A 151 -19.72 -0.07 8.08
N ALA A 152 -20.86 -0.27 7.42
CA ALA A 152 -20.99 -1.37 6.47
C ALA A 152 -20.13 -1.09 5.22
N VAL A 153 -19.40 -2.12 4.76
CA VAL A 153 -18.69 -2.06 3.47
C VAL A 153 -19.68 -1.92 2.33
N ASP A 154 -19.28 -1.23 1.29
CA ASP A 154 -19.96 -1.16 0.00
C ASP A 154 -19.16 -1.89 -1.10
N GLU A 155 -19.64 -1.81 -2.35
CA GLU A 155 -19.02 -2.49 -3.49
C GLU A 155 -17.61 -1.95 -3.85
N HIS A 156 -17.24 -0.75 -3.38
CA HIS A 156 -15.96 -0.11 -3.67
C HIS A 156 -14.97 -0.19 -2.50
N SER A 157 -15.44 -0.50 -1.30
CA SER A 157 -14.64 -0.46 -0.07
C SER A 157 -13.34 -1.26 -0.19
N PHE A 158 -13.40 -2.50 -0.68
CA PHE A 158 -12.22 -3.37 -0.81
C PHE A 158 -11.25 -2.97 -1.92
N SER A 159 -11.65 -2.09 -2.82
CA SER A 159 -10.78 -1.52 -3.88
C SER A 159 -10.24 -0.14 -3.51
N THR A 160 -10.55 0.36 -2.31
CA THR A 160 -10.21 1.71 -1.87
C THR A 160 -8.93 1.72 -1.07
N GLU A 161 -7.97 2.54 -1.48
CA GLU A 161 -6.81 2.93 -0.68
C GLU A 161 -7.21 4.19 0.10
N TYR A 162 -7.53 4.02 1.39
CA TYR A 162 -8.02 5.13 2.22
C TYR A 162 -6.92 6.15 2.54
N ASN A 163 -5.67 5.67 2.72
CA ASN A 163 -4.55 6.50 3.16
C ASN A 163 -4.80 7.22 4.50
N ASP A 164 -5.72 6.72 5.30
CA ASP A 164 -6.18 7.26 6.58
C ASP A 164 -6.48 6.14 7.58
N LEU A 165 -6.99 6.49 8.75
CA LEU A 165 -7.35 5.57 9.83
C LEU A 165 -8.71 4.87 9.57
N ASP A 166 -8.90 4.38 8.35
CA ASP A 166 -10.02 3.57 7.90
C ASP A 166 -9.53 2.16 7.54
N LEU A 167 -10.23 1.11 7.96
CA LEU A 167 -9.82 -0.27 7.78
C LEU A 167 -11.01 -1.14 7.36
N ASN A 168 -10.90 -1.77 6.18
CA ASN A 168 -11.83 -2.82 5.79
C ASN A 168 -11.58 -4.10 6.59
N VAL A 169 -12.64 -4.74 7.04
CA VAL A 169 -12.57 -6.02 7.76
C VAL A 169 -13.59 -7.00 7.20
N ALA A 170 -13.14 -8.20 6.87
CA ALA A 170 -14.01 -9.29 6.45
C ALA A 170 -13.64 -10.61 7.13
N ILE A 171 -14.64 -11.48 7.34
CA ILE A 171 -14.44 -12.84 7.84
C ILE A 171 -14.43 -13.79 6.66
N VAL A 172 -13.45 -14.69 6.64
CA VAL A 172 -13.29 -15.70 5.60
C VAL A 172 -13.30 -17.10 6.21
N SER A 173 -13.69 -18.09 5.42
CA SER A 173 -13.86 -19.47 5.89
C SER A 173 -12.59 -20.32 5.77
N SER A 174 -11.62 -19.88 4.95
CA SER A 174 -10.39 -20.62 4.65
C SER A 174 -9.30 -19.68 4.11
N VAL A 175 -8.07 -20.18 4.07
CA VAL A 175 -6.94 -19.49 3.39
C VAL A 175 -7.21 -19.32 1.89
N ASP A 176 -7.88 -20.28 1.23
CA ASP A 176 -8.18 -20.18 -0.20
C ASP A 176 -9.20 -19.07 -0.51
N GLU A 177 -10.15 -18.85 0.38
CA GLU A 177 -11.07 -17.71 0.28
C GLU A 177 -10.33 -16.38 0.49
N ALA A 178 -9.41 -16.32 1.46
CA ALA A 178 -8.55 -15.15 1.64
C ALA A 178 -7.70 -14.86 0.41
N ILE A 179 -7.05 -15.88 -0.16
CA ILE A 179 -6.26 -15.76 -1.39
C ILE A 179 -7.12 -15.26 -2.55
N SER A 180 -8.33 -15.80 -2.71
CA SER A 180 -9.25 -15.38 -3.78
C SER A 180 -9.66 -13.92 -3.61
N HIS A 181 -9.96 -13.49 -2.39
CA HIS A 181 -10.29 -12.10 -2.08
C HIS A 181 -9.10 -11.17 -2.37
N ILE A 182 -7.91 -11.52 -1.88
CA ILE A 182 -6.71 -10.73 -2.09
C ILE A 182 -6.42 -10.59 -3.59
N ASN A 183 -6.37 -11.69 -4.35
CA ASN A 183 -6.09 -11.65 -5.78
C ASN A 183 -7.13 -10.87 -6.59
N GLN A 184 -8.36 -10.69 -6.06
CA GLN A 184 -9.38 -9.88 -6.69
C GLN A 184 -9.17 -8.37 -6.47
N TYR A 185 -8.66 -7.96 -5.31
CA TYR A 185 -8.63 -6.55 -4.89
C TYR A 185 -7.22 -5.96 -4.73
N THR A 186 -6.19 -6.82 -4.71
CA THR A 186 -4.81 -6.36 -4.55
C THR A 186 -4.34 -5.46 -5.68
N THR A 187 -3.49 -4.51 -5.34
CA THR A 187 -2.71 -3.72 -6.30
C THR A 187 -1.30 -4.31 -6.51
N HIS A 188 -1.08 -5.54 -6.09
CA HIS A 188 0.19 -6.28 -6.19
C HIS A 188 1.36 -5.62 -5.43
N HIS A 189 1.05 -4.86 -4.36
CA HIS A 189 2.08 -4.15 -3.60
C HIS A 189 2.63 -5.01 -2.45
N SER A 190 1.88 -5.21 -1.39
CA SER A 190 2.33 -5.94 -0.18
C SER A 190 1.16 -6.68 0.46
N GLU A 191 1.36 -7.98 0.69
CA GLU A 191 0.34 -8.84 1.27
C GLU A 191 0.94 -9.64 2.42
N ALA A 192 0.17 -9.89 3.47
CA ALA A 192 0.68 -10.57 4.65
C ALA A 192 -0.27 -11.66 5.16
N ILE A 193 0.31 -12.70 5.73
CA ILE A 193 -0.40 -13.72 6.50
C ILE A 193 0.20 -13.84 7.91
N VAL A 194 -0.66 -13.98 8.91
CA VAL A 194 -0.26 -14.29 10.28
C VAL A 194 -0.74 -15.71 10.60
N THR A 195 0.18 -16.64 10.75
CA THR A 195 -0.12 -18.06 11.05
C THR A 195 1.09 -18.76 11.68
N ASP A 196 0.85 -19.70 12.58
CA ASP A 196 1.87 -20.63 13.09
C ASP A 196 2.01 -21.90 12.24
N ASN A 197 1.16 -22.06 11.19
CA ASN A 197 1.19 -23.19 10.28
C ASN A 197 2.06 -22.91 9.03
N MET A 198 3.24 -23.53 8.99
CA MET A 198 4.18 -23.37 7.88
C MET A 198 3.59 -23.80 6.52
N LYS A 199 2.71 -24.81 6.48
CA LYS A 199 2.09 -25.25 5.23
C LYS A 199 1.11 -24.21 4.70
N THR A 200 0.30 -23.63 5.58
CA THR A 200 -0.63 -22.54 5.25
C THR A 200 0.13 -21.29 4.79
N ALA A 201 1.22 -20.92 5.48
CA ALA A 201 2.08 -19.83 5.07
C ALA A 201 2.67 -20.03 3.67
N GLN A 202 3.23 -21.24 3.41
CA GLN A 202 3.81 -21.54 2.10
C GLN A 202 2.76 -21.58 0.98
N HIS A 203 1.55 -22.10 1.27
CA HIS A 203 0.45 -22.10 0.33
C HIS A 203 0.03 -20.67 -0.05
N PHE A 204 -0.13 -19.80 0.94
CA PHE A 204 -0.43 -18.38 0.74
C PHE A 204 0.64 -17.70 -0.12
N MET A 205 1.92 -17.80 0.25
CA MET A 205 3.03 -17.18 -0.48
C MET A 205 3.15 -17.68 -1.95
N ASN A 206 2.76 -18.92 -2.23
CA ASN A 206 2.84 -19.47 -3.58
C ASN A 206 1.71 -18.99 -4.50
N LEU A 207 0.59 -18.50 -3.95
CA LEU A 207 -0.61 -18.21 -4.73
C LEU A 207 -0.97 -16.70 -4.73
N ILE A 208 -0.27 -15.89 -3.95
CA ILE A 208 -0.41 -14.44 -3.96
C ILE A 208 0.64 -13.85 -4.92
N ASP A 209 0.16 -13.03 -5.84
CA ASP A 209 1.00 -12.27 -6.77
C ASP A 209 1.18 -10.84 -6.26
N CYS A 210 2.29 -10.58 -5.57
CA CYS A 210 2.64 -9.26 -5.04
C CYS A 210 4.16 -9.04 -5.00
N SER A 211 4.55 -7.79 -4.81
CA SER A 211 5.98 -7.41 -4.76
C SER A 211 6.64 -7.82 -3.44
N THR A 212 5.86 -7.90 -2.35
CA THR A 212 6.37 -8.23 -0.99
C THR A 212 5.33 -8.99 -0.22
#